data_d222677ac963954cf8c0d91e9fe1418e
#
_entry.id   d222677ac963954cf8c0d91e9fe1418e
#
_cell.length_a   1.000
_cell.length_b   1.000
_cell.length_c   1.000
_cell.angle_alpha   90.00
_cell.angle_beta   90.00
_cell.angle_gamma   90.00
#
_symmetry.space_group_name_H-M   'P 1'
#
loop_
_entity.id
_entity.type
_entity.pdbx_description
1 polymer ?
#
loop_
_entity_poly.entity_id
_entity_poly.type
_entity_poly.pdbx_seq_one_letter_code
_entity_poly.pdbx_strand_id
1 'polypeptide(L)'
;MPSDKGDGGWKKFFWNSEKGELLGRTGGSWFKIFLFYVIFYGCLAGIFIXQAMLLTLSNYKPTWQDRVAPPGLTHTPQSDKTEFSFNLNDVASYLPYVKDMKEFLAKYDDEHQRDDMKFQDCGDEPAEYRNRGNLESDVGIRKACRFSRSLLGPCSGIEDREFGFKEGKPCLIVKLNRIVNFWPRPPSSNDSIPEGARPKVQPNVIPIYCTSKKGEDAGKIGEIMYYGIGGGFPLQYYPYYGKLLHPQYLQPLVAVQFTNLTMNAEVRIECKVFGENIHYSDKDRYQGRFDVKVRVNNV
;
A
#
# COMPACT_ATOMS: atom_id res chain seq x y z
N MET A 1 -27.76 60.88 9.64
CA MET A 1 -27.03 60.29 10.79
C MET A 1 -26.65 58.85 10.42
N PRO A 2 -25.39 58.54 10.22
CA PRO A 2 -25.01 57.18 9.93
C PRO A 2 -25.00 56.36 11.20
N SER A 3 -25.65 55.22 11.18
CA SER A 3 -25.67 54.30 12.28
C SER A 3 -24.30 53.58 12.34
N ASP A 4 -23.62 53.76 13.41
CA ASP A 4 -22.42 53.02 13.78
C ASP A 4 -22.81 51.55 14.01
N LYS A 5 -22.75 50.74 12.97
CA LYS A 5 -22.91 49.28 13.09
C LYS A 5 -21.55 48.67 13.31
N GLY A 6 -21.17 48.71 14.56
CA GLY A 6 -19.87 48.45 15.05
C GLY A 6 -19.35 47.03 14.99
N ASP A 7 -18.09 47.05 14.97
CA ASP A 7 -17.10 45.98 15.15
C ASP A 7 -17.24 45.23 16.51
N GLY A 8 -18.19 45.58 17.33
CA GLY A 8 -18.38 45.00 18.66
C GLY A 8 -19.18 43.70 18.75
N GLY A 9 -19.94 43.35 17.68
CA GLY A 9 -20.84 42.20 17.73
C GLY A 9 -20.12 40.87 17.83
N TRP A 10 -19.03 40.70 17.09
CA TRP A 10 -18.21 39.47 17.12
C TRP A 10 -17.46 39.30 18.45
N LYS A 11 -16.92 40.40 19.00
CA LYS A 11 -16.22 40.36 20.29
C LYS A 11 -17.16 39.98 21.43
N LYS A 12 -18.39 40.55 21.44
CA LYS A 12 -19.42 40.19 22.41
C LYS A 12 -19.96 38.80 22.25
N PHE A 13 -19.93 38.24 21.02
CA PHE A 13 -20.30 36.83 20.78
C PHE A 13 -19.24 35.88 21.36
N PHE A 14 -17.96 36.20 21.16
CA PHE A 14 -16.87 35.37 21.72
C PHE A 14 -16.79 35.49 23.25
N TRP A 15 -16.85 36.71 23.77
CA TRP A 15 -16.80 36.93 25.22
C TRP A 15 -17.67 38.09 25.62
N ASN A 16 -18.71 37.79 26.39
CA ASN A 16 -19.60 38.78 26.97
C ASN A 16 -19.24 38.95 28.44
N SER A 17 -18.50 40.01 28.77
CA SER A 17 -18.05 40.28 30.15
C SER A 17 -19.17 40.66 31.09
N GLU A 18 -20.28 41.20 30.57
CA GLU A 18 -21.45 41.61 31.40
C GLU A 18 -22.18 40.37 31.95
N LYS A 19 -22.24 39.29 31.13
CA LYS A 19 -22.95 38.06 31.51
C LYS A 19 -22.01 36.89 31.84
N GLY A 20 -20.69 37.07 31.68
CA GLY A 20 -19.72 36.02 31.89
C GLY A 20 -19.90 34.83 30.92
N GLU A 21 -20.29 35.15 29.67
CA GLU A 21 -20.59 34.14 28.64
C GLU A 21 -19.50 34.06 27.61
N LEU A 22 -19.09 32.86 27.31
CA LEU A 22 -18.14 32.48 26.21
C LEU A 22 -18.98 31.80 25.13
N LEU A 23 -18.97 32.32 23.91
CA LEU A 23 -19.75 31.80 22.78
C LEU A 23 -21.23 31.61 23.13
N GLY A 24 -21.80 32.61 23.85
CA GLY A 24 -23.21 32.63 24.20
C GLY A 24 -23.61 31.64 25.31
N ARG A 25 -22.64 31.09 26.06
CA ARG A 25 -22.91 30.17 27.16
C ARG A 25 -22.09 30.51 28.39
N THR A 26 -22.68 30.30 29.54
CA THR A 26 -22.01 30.50 30.83
C THR A 26 -20.97 29.39 31.08
N GLY A 27 -20.00 29.65 31.95
CA GLY A 27 -18.99 28.67 32.35
C GLY A 27 -19.58 27.36 32.88
N GLY A 28 -20.69 27.47 33.67
CA GLY A 28 -21.39 26.28 34.16
C GLY A 28 -22.03 25.45 33.03
N SER A 29 -22.52 26.12 31.99
CA SER A 29 -23.04 25.40 30.80
C SER A 29 -21.94 24.68 30.05
N TRP A 30 -20.77 25.33 29.87
CA TRP A 30 -19.59 24.70 29.25
C TRP A 30 -19.08 23.53 30.06
N PHE A 31 -19.08 23.63 31.37
CA PHE A 31 -18.64 22.53 32.25
C PHE A 31 -19.55 21.30 32.08
N LYS A 32 -20.88 21.52 32.02
CA LYS A 32 -21.84 20.41 31.80
C LYS A 32 -21.62 19.74 30.43
N ILE A 33 -21.37 20.53 29.38
CA ILE A 33 -21.06 20.02 28.06
C ILE A 33 -19.77 19.20 28.07
N PHE A 34 -18.72 19.75 28.69
CA PHE A 34 -17.43 19.07 28.82
C PHE A 34 -17.60 17.74 29.57
N LEU A 35 -18.28 17.76 30.71
CA LEU A 35 -18.50 16.56 31.52
C LEU A 35 -19.28 15.50 30.71
N PHE A 36 -20.33 15.93 30.01
CA PHE A 36 -21.09 15.03 29.14
C PHE A 36 -20.18 14.34 28.11
N TYR A 37 -19.35 15.10 27.40
CA TYR A 37 -18.47 14.52 26.38
C TYR A 37 -17.37 13.64 26.97
N VAL A 38 -16.85 13.98 28.16
CA VAL A 38 -15.87 13.10 28.84
C VAL A 38 -16.50 11.74 29.13
N ILE A 39 -17.71 11.73 29.69
CA ILE A 39 -18.43 10.48 29.99
C ILE A 39 -18.77 9.75 28.68
N PHE A 40 -19.30 10.42 27.70
CA PHE A 40 -19.71 9.86 26.42
C PHE A 40 -18.55 9.19 25.69
N TYR A 41 -17.45 9.92 25.51
CA TYR A 41 -16.27 9.36 24.83
C TYR A 41 -15.55 8.33 25.68
N GLY A 42 -15.61 8.46 27.00
CA GLY A 42 -15.09 7.44 27.92
C GLY A 42 -15.82 6.10 27.76
N CYS A 43 -17.14 6.16 27.66
CA CYS A 43 -17.97 4.94 27.39
C CYS A 43 -17.65 4.35 26.01
N LEU A 44 -17.57 5.19 24.97
CA LEU A 44 -17.22 4.72 23.63
C LEU A 44 -15.83 4.08 23.60
N ALA A 45 -14.85 4.72 24.23
CA ALA A 45 -13.49 4.16 24.32
C ALA A 45 -13.48 2.82 25.07
N GLY A 46 -14.25 2.72 26.18
CA GLY A 46 -14.40 1.48 26.92
C GLY A 46 -14.97 0.35 26.08
N ILE A 47 -16.04 0.64 25.35
CA ILE A 47 -16.65 -0.33 24.41
C ILE A 47 -15.63 -0.74 23.34
N PHE A 48 -14.94 0.23 22.76
CA PHE A 48 -13.93 -0.06 21.73
C PHE A 48 -12.81 -0.94 22.28
N ILE A 49 -12.29 -0.63 23.46
CA ILE A 49 -11.25 -1.42 24.09
C ILE A 49 -11.71 -2.86 24.35
N UNK A 50 -12.77 -2.83 24.81
CA UNK A 50 -13.24 -4.01 25.16
C UNK A 50 -13.53 -4.87 24.10
N GLN A 51 -14.27 -4.47 23.25
CA GLN A 51 -14.71 -5.26 22.11
C GLN A 51 -13.60 -5.49 21.07
N ALA A 52 -12.99 -4.41 20.61
CA ALA A 52 -12.04 -4.50 19.52
C ALA A 52 -10.69 -5.03 19.95
N MET A 53 -10.15 -4.52 21.05
CA MET A 53 -8.78 -4.87 21.45
C MET A 53 -8.69 -6.15 22.27
N LEU A 54 -9.52 -6.26 23.33
CA LEU A 54 -9.41 -7.44 24.23
C LEU A 54 -10.02 -8.69 23.64
N LEU A 55 -11.13 -8.57 22.91
CA LEU A 55 -11.84 -9.75 22.40
C LEU A 55 -11.38 -10.20 21.02
N THR A 56 -10.81 -9.29 20.19
CA THR A 56 -10.47 -9.63 18.81
C THR A 56 -8.97 -9.73 18.51
N LEU A 57 -8.12 -9.21 19.41
CA LEU A 57 -6.66 -9.22 19.20
C LEU A 57 -5.96 -10.02 20.29
N SER A 58 -5.00 -10.84 19.89
CA SER A 58 -4.00 -11.40 20.79
C SER A 58 -2.71 -10.60 20.62
N ASN A 59 -1.66 -10.93 21.39
CA ASN A 59 -0.37 -10.26 21.31
C ASN A 59 0.30 -10.44 19.94
N TYR A 60 -0.03 -11.50 19.21
CA TYR A 60 0.68 -11.90 18.00
C TYR A 60 -0.18 -11.87 16.73
N LYS A 61 -1.49 -12.08 16.86
CA LYS A 61 -2.39 -12.18 15.69
C LYS A 61 -3.81 -11.78 16.06
N PRO A 62 -4.66 -11.44 15.09
CA PRO A 62 -6.10 -11.32 15.33
C PRO A 62 -6.67 -12.67 15.75
N THR A 63 -7.57 -12.67 16.72
CA THR A 63 -8.23 -13.90 17.22
C THR A 63 -9.02 -14.61 16.11
N TRP A 64 -9.69 -13.83 15.28
CA TRP A 64 -10.54 -14.31 14.18
C TRP A 64 -9.82 -14.17 12.85
N GLN A 65 -8.77 -14.92 12.65
CA GLN A 65 -7.90 -14.83 11.48
C GLN A 65 -8.62 -15.22 10.17
N ASP A 66 -9.56 -16.13 10.24
CA ASP A 66 -10.38 -16.57 9.11
C ASP A 66 -11.29 -15.46 8.56
N ARG A 67 -11.48 -14.40 9.32
CA ARG A 67 -12.32 -13.26 8.94
C ARG A 67 -11.51 -12.05 8.48
N VAL A 68 -10.19 -12.17 8.43
CA VAL A 68 -9.34 -11.10 7.95
C VAL A 68 -9.52 -10.97 6.44
N ALA A 69 -9.71 -9.74 5.97
CA ALA A 69 -9.86 -9.48 4.55
C ALA A 69 -8.60 -9.87 3.77
N PRO A 70 -8.73 -10.29 2.51
CA PRO A 70 -7.57 -10.55 1.67
C PRO A 70 -6.69 -9.31 1.56
N PRO A 71 -5.39 -9.49 1.27
CA PRO A 71 -4.46 -8.37 1.27
C PRO A 71 -4.76 -7.36 0.16
N GLY A 72 -4.57 -6.10 0.49
CA GLY A 72 -4.58 -5.04 -0.50
C GLY A 72 -3.34 -5.08 -1.37
N LEU A 73 -3.47 -4.62 -2.62
CA LEU A 73 -2.36 -4.46 -3.54
C LEU A 73 -2.04 -2.96 -3.63
N THR A 74 -0.78 -2.59 -3.38
CA THR A 74 -0.35 -1.19 -3.41
C THR A 74 0.88 -1.01 -4.27
N HIS A 75 1.07 0.21 -4.74
CA HIS A 75 2.19 0.56 -5.61
C HIS A 75 2.94 1.78 -5.09
N THR A 76 4.16 1.95 -5.56
CA THR A 76 4.99 3.14 -5.40
C THR A 76 5.51 3.49 -6.80
N PRO A 77 5.55 4.77 -7.21
CA PRO A 77 5.31 5.95 -6.39
C PRO A 77 3.83 6.15 -6.03
N GLN A 78 3.58 6.98 -5.03
CA GLN A 78 2.22 7.41 -4.69
C GLN A 78 1.91 8.73 -5.40
N SER A 79 0.65 8.96 -5.69
CA SER A 79 0.20 10.21 -6.31
C SER A 79 -1.22 10.53 -5.87
N ASP A 80 -1.58 11.80 -5.93
CA ASP A 80 -2.93 12.23 -5.65
C ASP A 80 -3.88 11.59 -6.70
N LYS A 81 -4.99 11.04 -6.22
CA LYS A 81 -6.02 10.42 -7.07
C LYS A 81 -5.50 9.25 -7.94
N THR A 82 -4.35 8.67 -7.59
CA THR A 82 -3.71 7.58 -8.37
C THR A 82 -3.47 7.96 -9.84
N GLU A 83 -3.04 9.18 -10.08
CA GLU A 83 -2.79 9.71 -11.42
C GLU A 83 -1.33 10.13 -11.57
N PHE A 84 -0.66 9.61 -12.58
CA PHE A 84 0.72 9.94 -12.96
C PHE A 84 0.69 10.72 -14.27
N SER A 85 0.93 12.01 -14.18
CA SER A 85 1.03 12.87 -15.37
C SER A 85 2.39 13.58 -15.35
N PHE A 86 3.15 13.40 -16.38
CA PHE A 86 4.49 14.01 -16.46
C PHE A 86 4.88 14.28 -17.91
N ASN A 87 5.89 15.15 -18.07
CA ASN A 87 6.41 15.56 -19.37
C ASN A 87 7.87 15.15 -19.47
N LEU A 88 8.25 14.48 -20.56
CA LEU A 88 9.62 13.98 -20.80
C LEU A 88 10.64 15.12 -20.84
N ASN A 89 10.22 16.30 -21.30
CA ASN A 89 11.09 17.47 -21.43
C ASN A 89 11.18 18.30 -20.14
N ASP A 90 10.41 17.95 -19.11
CA ASP A 90 10.39 18.68 -17.83
C ASP A 90 10.68 17.72 -16.67
N VAL A 91 11.93 17.68 -16.24
CA VAL A 91 12.40 16.83 -15.14
C VAL A 91 11.61 17.10 -13.86
N ALA A 92 11.24 18.37 -13.60
CA ALA A 92 10.51 18.73 -12.39
C ALA A 92 9.14 18.03 -12.30
N SER A 93 8.56 17.66 -13.44
CA SER A 93 7.25 17.01 -13.50
C SER A 93 7.27 15.56 -13.00
N TYR A 94 8.40 14.85 -13.12
CA TYR A 94 8.49 13.45 -12.64
C TYR A 94 9.45 13.26 -11.46
N LEU A 95 10.20 14.28 -11.09
CA LEU A 95 11.13 14.18 -9.96
C LEU A 95 10.47 13.74 -8.65
N PRO A 96 9.25 14.19 -8.29
CA PRO A 96 8.58 13.69 -7.08
C PRO A 96 8.37 12.18 -7.11
N TYR A 97 8.01 11.60 -8.25
CA TYR A 97 7.82 10.14 -8.38
C TYR A 97 9.14 9.40 -8.20
N VAL A 98 10.21 9.90 -8.82
CA VAL A 98 11.57 9.36 -8.69
C VAL A 98 12.01 9.38 -7.22
N LYS A 99 11.75 10.48 -6.54
CA LYS A 99 12.11 10.65 -5.12
C LYS A 99 11.38 9.63 -4.24
N ASP A 100 10.06 9.47 -4.44
CA ASP A 100 9.25 8.51 -3.69
C ASP A 100 9.76 7.07 -3.90
N MET A 101 10.12 6.73 -5.15
CA MET A 101 10.70 5.42 -5.48
C MET A 101 12.01 5.18 -4.73
N LYS A 102 12.91 6.17 -4.74
CA LYS A 102 14.21 6.09 -4.04
C LYS A 102 14.03 5.90 -2.55
N GLU A 103 13.16 6.70 -1.93
CA GLU A 103 12.86 6.62 -0.49
C GLU A 103 12.27 5.26 -0.12
N PHE A 104 11.34 4.77 -0.95
CA PHE A 104 10.73 3.46 -0.73
C PHE A 104 11.75 2.33 -0.82
N LEU A 105 12.61 2.34 -1.84
CA LEU A 105 13.57 1.28 -2.10
C LEU A 105 14.79 1.31 -1.16
N ALA A 106 15.06 2.41 -0.46
CA ALA A 106 16.21 2.53 0.44
C ALA A 106 16.27 1.41 1.48
N LYS A 107 15.13 0.96 1.99
CA LYS A 107 15.07 -0.14 2.97
C LYS A 107 15.45 -1.50 2.38
N TYR A 108 15.48 -1.60 1.05
CA TYR A 108 15.89 -2.81 0.33
C TYR A 108 17.37 -2.76 -0.10
N ASP A 109 18.11 -1.74 0.31
CA ASP A 109 19.54 -1.66 0.05
C ASP A 109 20.26 -2.80 0.79
N ASP A 110 21.26 -3.38 0.15
CA ASP A 110 22.00 -4.52 0.70
C ASP A 110 22.61 -4.22 2.07
N GLU A 111 22.99 -2.96 2.31
CA GLU A 111 23.55 -2.52 3.59
C GLU A 111 22.60 -2.75 4.76
N HIS A 112 21.30 -2.58 4.54
CA HIS A 112 20.27 -2.78 5.56
C HIS A 112 19.98 -4.25 5.83
N GLN A 113 20.45 -5.15 4.96
CA GLN A 113 20.15 -6.58 4.99
C GLN A 113 21.36 -7.45 5.33
N ARG A 114 22.50 -6.87 5.75
CA ARG A 114 23.77 -7.60 5.98
C ARG A 114 23.76 -8.48 7.23
N ASP A 115 22.94 -8.17 8.21
CA ASP A 115 22.96 -8.83 9.52
C ASP A 115 22.39 -10.25 9.44
N ASP A 116 23.27 -11.26 9.46
CA ASP A 116 22.89 -12.68 9.38
C ASP A 116 22.08 -13.17 10.59
N MET A 117 22.06 -12.41 11.68
CA MET A 117 21.21 -12.74 12.84
C MET A 117 19.75 -12.38 12.56
N LYS A 118 19.52 -11.39 11.70
CA LYS A 118 18.18 -10.85 11.39
C LYS A 118 17.67 -11.29 10.03
N PHE A 119 18.55 -11.60 9.10
CA PHE A 119 18.22 -11.94 7.73
C PHE A 119 18.78 -13.28 7.33
N GLN A 120 18.12 -13.91 6.37
CA GLN A 120 18.58 -15.17 5.75
C GLN A 120 18.36 -15.08 4.24
N ASP A 121 19.19 -15.79 3.51
CA ASP A 121 19.02 -15.94 2.07
C ASP A 121 17.89 -16.95 1.82
N CYS A 122 16.88 -16.56 1.05
CA CYS A 122 15.75 -17.42 0.69
C CYS A 122 15.78 -17.80 -0.80
N GLY A 123 16.83 -17.38 -1.53
CA GLY A 123 16.99 -17.65 -2.94
C GLY A 123 16.32 -16.62 -3.85
N ASP A 124 16.80 -16.57 -5.09
CA ASP A 124 16.35 -15.65 -6.13
C ASP A 124 15.37 -16.30 -7.12
N GLU A 125 14.98 -17.55 -6.86
CA GLU A 125 13.99 -18.28 -7.65
C GLU A 125 12.77 -18.59 -6.79
N PRO A 126 11.58 -18.74 -7.42
CA PRO A 126 10.37 -19.08 -6.66
C PRO A 126 10.53 -20.40 -5.87
N ALA A 127 10.18 -20.35 -4.60
CA ALA A 127 10.28 -21.50 -3.70
C ALA A 127 9.07 -21.54 -2.75
N GLU A 128 8.90 -22.67 -2.09
CA GLU A 128 7.78 -22.91 -1.17
C GLU A 128 7.85 -22.00 0.06
N TYR A 129 6.74 -21.95 0.80
CA TYR A 129 6.63 -21.20 2.05
C TYR A 129 7.77 -21.54 3.02
N ARG A 130 8.24 -20.52 3.71
CA ARG A 130 9.20 -20.68 4.81
C ARG A 130 8.45 -20.74 6.14
N ASN A 131 8.09 -21.94 6.58
CA ASN A 131 7.50 -22.12 7.89
C ASN A 131 8.59 -21.92 8.97
N ARG A 132 8.41 -20.88 9.80
CA ARG A 132 9.33 -20.52 10.87
C ARG A 132 8.75 -20.79 12.26
N GLY A 133 7.84 -21.77 12.34
CA GLY A 133 7.18 -22.16 13.58
C GLY A 133 5.85 -21.49 13.80
N ASN A 134 5.25 -21.74 14.95
CA ASN A 134 3.95 -21.21 15.29
C ASN A 134 4.03 -19.76 15.78
N LEU A 135 2.94 -19.00 15.59
CA LEU A 135 2.83 -17.63 16.07
C LEU A 135 2.93 -17.49 17.58
N GLU A 136 2.54 -18.54 18.29
CA GLU A 136 2.45 -18.54 19.75
C GLU A 136 3.61 -19.30 20.42
N SER A 137 4.62 -19.71 19.63
CA SER A 137 5.77 -20.42 20.18
C SER A 137 6.84 -19.45 20.72
N ASP A 138 7.55 -19.88 21.74
CA ASP A 138 8.59 -19.10 22.41
C ASP A 138 9.94 -19.12 21.65
N VAL A 139 9.92 -19.38 20.36
CA VAL A 139 11.14 -19.54 19.55
C VAL A 139 11.85 -18.21 19.25
N GLY A 140 11.28 -17.09 19.66
CA GLY A 140 11.93 -15.80 19.49
C GLY A 140 11.71 -15.15 18.14
N ILE A 141 12.57 -14.18 17.80
CA ILE A 141 12.43 -13.37 16.59
C ILE A 141 12.78 -14.21 15.35
N ARG A 142 11.91 -14.16 14.33
CA ARG A 142 12.09 -14.86 13.05
C ARG A 142 12.97 -14.02 12.12
N LYS A 143 13.89 -14.69 11.43
CA LYS A 143 14.72 -14.04 10.41
C LYS A 143 13.87 -13.70 9.19
N ALA A 144 14.15 -12.54 8.61
CA ALA A 144 13.51 -12.12 7.36
C ALA A 144 14.28 -12.65 6.15
N CYS A 145 13.59 -12.89 5.04
CA CYS A 145 14.26 -13.15 3.77
C CYS A 145 14.87 -11.85 3.24
N ARG A 146 16.09 -11.94 2.73
CA ARG A 146 16.71 -10.85 1.96
C ARG A 146 15.96 -10.69 0.65
N PHE A 147 15.89 -9.46 0.17
CA PHE A 147 15.38 -9.16 -1.16
C PHE A 147 16.32 -8.16 -1.83
N SER A 148 17.04 -8.62 -2.84
CA SER A 148 17.97 -7.74 -3.56
C SER A 148 17.22 -6.81 -4.51
N ARG A 149 17.55 -5.52 -4.49
CA ARG A 149 17.02 -4.54 -5.44
C ARG A 149 17.33 -4.90 -6.90
N SER A 150 18.45 -5.57 -7.14
CA SER A 150 18.84 -5.97 -8.50
C SER A 150 17.80 -6.86 -9.18
N LEU A 151 17.01 -7.59 -8.39
CA LEU A 151 15.92 -8.43 -8.91
C LEU A 151 14.83 -7.63 -9.63
N LEU A 152 14.76 -6.31 -9.39
CA LEU A 152 13.80 -5.43 -10.05
C LEU A 152 14.29 -4.93 -11.43
N GLY A 153 15.46 -5.41 -11.89
CA GLY A 153 15.99 -5.10 -13.21
C GLY A 153 16.11 -3.60 -13.47
N PRO A 154 15.65 -3.11 -14.63
CA PRO A 154 15.71 -1.69 -14.96
C PRO A 154 15.00 -0.79 -13.95
N CYS A 155 14.05 -1.35 -13.19
CA CYS A 155 13.29 -0.59 -12.19
C CYS A 155 13.94 -0.61 -10.80
N SER A 156 15.17 -1.12 -10.68
CA SER A 156 15.89 -1.20 -9.40
C SER A 156 16.41 0.15 -8.90
N GLY A 157 16.59 1.12 -9.80
CA GLY A 157 17.23 2.38 -9.48
C GLY A 157 18.76 2.27 -9.38
N ILE A 158 19.35 1.13 -9.75
CA ILE A 158 20.81 0.90 -9.75
C ILE A 158 21.40 1.41 -11.06
N GLU A 159 20.91 0.88 -12.19
CA GLU A 159 21.37 1.31 -13.52
C GLU A 159 20.68 2.59 -13.98
N ASP A 160 19.35 2.61 -13.90
CA ASP A 160 18.54 3.78 -14.23
C ASP A 160 18.01 4.42 -12.94
N ARG A 161 18.59 5.53 -12.56
CA ARG A 161 18.23 6.29 -11.35
C ARG A 161 16.89 7.04 -11.46
N GLU A 162 16.31 7.08 -12.65
CA GLU A 162 15.05 7.75 -12.92
C GLU A 162 13.88 6.77 -13.18
N PHE A 163 14.13 5.44 -13.01
CA PHE A 163 13.11 4.39 -13.07
C PHE A 163 12.28 4.44 -14.35
N GLY A 164 12.91 4.75 -15.47
CA GLY A 164 12.27 4.80 -16.79
C GLY A 164 11.43 6.06 -17.05
N PHE A 165 11.27 6.95 -16.09
CA PHE A 165 10.45 8.16 -16.27
C PHE A 165 10.99 9.06 -17.38
N LYS A 166 12.29 9.25 -17.43
CA LYS A 166 12.97 10.08 -18.45
C LYS A 166 12.71 9.58 -19.88
N GLU A 167 12.61 8.26 -20.04
CA GLU A 167 12.42 7.63 -21.35
C GLU A 167 10.95 7.41 -21.71
N GLY A 168 10.03 7.84 -20.87
CA GLY A 168 8.60 7.59 -21.06
C GLY A 168 8.20 6.14 -20.82
N LYS A 169 9.04 5.39 -20.09
CA LYS A 169 8.84 3.98 -19.75
C LYS A 169 8.74 3.80 -18.22
N PRO A 170 7.78 4.46 -17.57
CA PRO A 170 7.78 4.52 -16.11
C PRO A 170 7.62 3.16 -15.45
N CYS A 171 8.30 2.99 -14.32
CA CYS A 171 8.16 1.83 -13.45
C CYS A 171 7.21 2.11 -12.30
N LEU A 172 6.47 1.09 -11.89
CA LEU A 172 5.76 1.06 -10.61
C LEU A 172 6.31 -0.11 -9.80
N ILE A 173 6.63 0.11 -8.54
CA ILE A 173 6.99 -0.98 -7.62
C ILE A 173 5.73 -1.39 -6.87
N VAL A 174 5.36 -2.65 -7.00
CA VAL A 174 4.12 -3.20 -6.46
C VAL A 174 4.42 -4.13 -5.31
N LYS A 175 3.61 -4.06 -4.25
CA LYS A 175 3.69 -4.99 -3.12
C LYS A 175 2.29 -5.44 -2.71
N LEU A 176 2.22 -6.68 -2.24
CA LEU A 176 1.03 -7.20 -1.59
C LEU A 176 1.11 -6.82 -0.11
N ASN A 177 0.09 -6.17 0.42
CA ASN A 177 0.12 -5.68 1.81
C ASN A 177 0.23 -6.86 2.78
N ARG A 178 1.07 -6.70 3.79
CA ARG A 178 1.34 -7.77 4.75
C ARG A 178 0.18 -7.96 5.73
N ILE A 179 -0.22 -9.22 5.89
CA ILE A 179 -1.22 -9.63 6.88
C ILE A 179 -0.59 -10.74 7.71
N VAL A 180 -0.71 -10.64 9.02
CA VAL A 180 -0.12 -11.62 9.94
C VAL A 180 -0.71 -13.01 9.66
N ASN A 181 0.17 -13.98 9.48
CA ASN A 181 -0.16 -15.39 9.23
C ASN A 181 -1.00 -15.62 7.95
N PHE A 182 -0.88 -14.74 6.97
CA PHE A 182 -1.50 -14.94 5.67
C PHE A 182 -0.63 -15.86 4.80
N TRP A 183 -1.25 -16.90 4.27
CA TRP A 183 -0.61 -17.89 3.40
C TRP A 183 -1.26 -17.75 2.01
N PRO A 184 -0.74 -16.89 1.14
CA PRO A 184 -1.32 -16.72 -0.19
C PRO A 184 -1.21 -18.00 -1.00
N ARG A 185 -2.28 -18.44 -1.62
CA ARG A 185 -2.29 -19.67 -2.43
C ARG A 185 -2.33 -19.35 -3.92
N PRO A 186 -1.36 -19.88 -4.70
CA PRO A 186 -1.40 -19.70 -6.15
C PRO A 186 -2.70 -20.22 -6.76
N PRO A 187 -3.07 -19.76 -7.96
CA PRO A 187 -4.28 -20.27 -8.61
C PRO A 187 -4.16 -21.78 -8.88
N SER A 188 -5.21 -22.53 -8.60
CA SER A 188 -5.25 -23.97 -8.84
C SER A 188 -5.74 -24.34 -10.24
N SER A 189 -6.40 -23.41 -10.95
CA SER A 189 -6.86 -23.61 -12.32
C SER A 189 -6.73 -22.33 -13.12
N ASN A 190 -6.75 -22.46 -14.43
CA ASN A 190 -6.69 -21.34 -15.37
C ASN A 190 -8.06 -20.71 -15.64
N ASP A 191 -9.14 -21.28 -15.11
CA ASP A 191 -10.51 -20.87 -15.45
C ASP A 191 -10.86 -19.45 -14.98
N SER A 192 -10.34 -19.08 -13.81
CA SER A 192 -10.59 -17.76 -13.23
C SER A 192 -9.54 -16.70 -13.63
N ILE A 193 -8.60 -17.07 -14.51
CA ILE A 193 -7.46 -16.21 -14.87
C ILE A 193 -7.66 -15.71 -16.30
N PRO A 194 -7.56 -14.39 -16.55
CA PRO A 194 -7.60 -13.86 -17.90
C PRO A 194 -6.56 -14.52 -18.81
N GLU A 195 -6.90 -14.72 -20.07
CA GLU A 195 -6.03 -15.39 -21.03
C GLU A 195 -4.61 -14.82 -21.06
N GLY A 196 -4.47 -13.50 -21.04
CA GLY A 196 -3.17 -12.84 -21.03
C GLY A 196 -2.35 -13.04 -19.76
N ALA A 197 -2.99 -13.43 -18.65
CA ALA A 197 -2.30 -13.69 -17.38
C ALA A 197 -1.89 -15.17 -17.22
N ARG A 198 -2.45 -16.08 -18.01
CA ARG A 198 -2.17 -17.53 -17.93
C ARG A 198 -0.69 -17.88 -18.04
N PRO A 199 0.08 -17.27 -18.96
CA PRO A 199 1.51 -17.59 -19.07
C PRO A 199 2.33 -17.21 -17.82
N LYS A 200 1.77 -16.39 -16.91
CA LYS A 200 2.45 -15.98 -15.67
C LYS A 200 2.20 -16.92 -14.51
N VAL A 201 1.30 -17.90 -14.69
CA VAL A 201 1.00 -18.88 -13.64
C VAL A 201 2.15 -19.87 -13.58
N GLN A 202 2.77 -19.96 -12.41
CA GLN A 202 3.89 -20.86 -12.17
C GLN A 202 3.87 -21.31 -10.71
N PRO A 203 4.50 -22.44 -10.38
CA PRO A 203 4.55 -22.91 -9.00
C PRO A 203 5.21 -21.88 -8.07
N ASN A 204 4.70 -21.79 -6.85
CA ASN A 204 5.30 -21.01 -5.77
C ASN A 204 5.30 -19.48 -5.99
N VAL A 205 4.44 -18.97 -6.89
CA VAL A 205 4.32 -17.53 -7.15
C VAL A 205 2.85 -17.13 -7.21
N ILE A 206 2.52 -16.02 -6.60
CA ILE A 206 1.23 -15.35 -6.80
C ILE A 206 1.40 -14.41 -8.01
N PRO A 207 0.79 -14.72 -9.16
CA PRO A 207 0.98 -13.91 -10.35
C PRO A 207 0.27 -12.57 -10.26
N ILE A 208 0.87 -11.55 -10.90
CA ILE A 208 0.29 -10.24 -11.09
C ILE A 208 0.15 -9.97 -12.59
N TYR A 209 -0.95 -9.33 -12.96
CA TYR A 209 -1.18 -8.97 -14.37
C TYR A 209 -1.91 -7.63 -14.45
N CYS A 210 -1.44 -6.78 -15.37
CA CYS A 210 -1.97 -5.44 -15.60
C CYS A 210 -2.58 -5.37 -16.99
N THR A 211 -3.74 -4.72 -17.08
CA THR A 211 -4.45 -4.50 -18.36
C THR A 211 -5.04 -3.09 -18.40
N SER A 212 -5.54 -2.70 -19.56
CA SER A 212 -6.38 -1.52 -19.66
C SER A 212 -7.67 -1.72 -18.84
N LYS A 213 -8.04 -0.74 -18.05
CA LYS A 213 -9.31 -0.77 -17.31
C LYS A 213 -10.49 -0.53 -18.24
N LYS A 214 -10.25 0.22 -19.33
CA LYS A 214 -11.26 0.51 -20.35
C LYS A 214 -10.86 -0.15 -21.66
N GLY A 215 -11.82 -0.76 -22.37
CA GLY A 215 -11.57 -1.39 -23.66
C GLY A 215 -10.96 -0.45 -24.69
N GLU A 216 -11.36 0.83 -24.68
CA GLU A 216 -10.85 1.86 -25.58
C GLU A 216 -9.36 2.19 -25.38
N ASP A 217 -8.78 1.81 -24.24
CA ASP A 217 -7.37 2.04 -23.92
C ASP A 217 -6.47 0.83 -24.22
N ALA A 218 -7.04 -0.29 -24.66
CA ALA A 218 -6.28 -1.54 -24.84
C ALA A 218 -5.09 -1.37 -25.78
N GLY A 219 -5.27 -0.64 -26.88
CA GLY A 219 -4.20 -0.39 -27.85
C GLY A 219 -3.20 0.69 -27.46
N LYS A 220 -3.41 1.37 -26.35
CA LYS A 220 -2.57 2.50 -25.91
C LYS A 220 -1.50 2.11 -24.91
N ILE A 221 -1.60 0.92 -24.29
CA ILE A 221 -0.69 0.51 -23.22
C ILE A 221 0.58 -0.12 -23.77
N GLY A 222 0.48 -0.88 -24.85
CA GLY A 222 1.61 -1.62 -25.41
C GLY A 222 2.07 -2.73 -24.46
N GLU A 223 3.36 -3.01 -24.48
CA GLU A 223 3.97 -4.10 -23.71
C GLU A 223 4.22 -3.69 -22.27
N ILE A 224 3.93 -4.60 -21.35
CA ILE A 224 4.18 -4.42 -19.91
C ILE A 224 5.18 -5.48 -19.46
N MET A 225 6.29 -5.04 -18.86
CA MET A 225 7.32 -5.94 -18.32
C MET A 225 7.18 -6.06 -16.81
N TYR A 226 7.49 -7.25 -16.29
CA TYR A 226 7.39 -7.56 -14.86
C TYR A 226 8.72 -8.09 -14.37
N TYR A 227 9.31 -7.45 -13.36
CA TYR A 227 10.60 -7.82 -12.78
C TYR A 227 10.42 -8.16 -11.30
N GLY A 228 11.18 -9.11 -10.83
CA GLY A 228 11.12 -9.66 -9.47
C GLY A 228 11.21 -11.17 -9.55
N ILE A 229 11.20 -11.84 -8.41
CA ILE A 229 11.31 -13.30 -8.36
C ILE A 229 10.08 -13.92 -9.03
N GLY A 230 10.28 -14.55 -10.18
CA GLY A 230 9.18 -15.14 -10.95
C GLY A 230 8.20 -14.13 -11.53
N GLY A 231 8.51 -12.81 -11.50
CA GLY A 231 7.60 -11.77 -12.00
C GLY A 231 6.30 -11.66 -11.20
N GLY A 232 6.29 -12.14 -9.97
CA GLY A 232 5.13 -12.13 -9.08
C GLY A 232 5.57 -12.13 -7.61
N PHE A 233 4.70 -12.59 -6.72
CA PHE A 233 4.99 -12.60 -5.28
C PHE A 233 5.33 -14.04 -4.86
N PRO A 234 6.63 -14.34 -4.61
CA PRO A 234 7.08 -15.70 -4.32
C PRO A 234 6.71 -16.14 -2.90
N LEU A 235 6.37 -17.42 -2.76
CA LEU A 235 5.82 -17.96 -1.51
C LEU A 235 6.84 -18.05 -0.36
N GLN A 236 8.16 -18.11 -0.65
CA GLN A 236 9.18 -18.20 0.41
C GLN A 236 9.22 -17.00 1.35
N TYR A 237 8.60 -15.88 0.97
CA TYR A 237 8.48 -14.70 1.82
C TYR A 237 7.31 -14.79 2.81
N TYR A 238 6.47 -15.82 2.69
CA TYR A 238 5.28 -15.99 3.51
C TYR A 238 5.41 -17.20 4.42
N PRO A 239 4.70 -17.19 5.57
CA PRO A 239 3.84 -16.13 6.08
C PRO A 239 4.63 -15.02 6.79
N TYR A 240 3.98 -13.87 6.98
CA TYR A 240 4.48 -12.79 7.84
C TYR A 240 4.04 -13.06 9.27
N TYR A 241 4.96 -13.00 10.25
CA TYR A 241 4.71 -13.34 11.64
C TYR A 241 4.34 -12.15 12.53
N GLY A 242 4.11 -10.98 11.94
CA GLY A 242 3.77 -9.78 12.70
C GLY A 242 5.01 -8.99 13.16
N LYS A 243 4.75 -7.78 13.62
CA LYS A 243 5.82 -6.82 13.99
C LYS A 243 6.67 -7.32 15.15
N LEU A 244 6.06 -8.03 16.11
CA LEU A 244 6.78 -8.52 17.31
C LEU A 244 7.73 -9.68 16.99
N LEU A 245 7.27 -10.64 16.20
CA LEU A 245 8.05 -11.84 15.89
C LEU A 245 8.89 -11.73 14.62
N HIS A 246 8.58 -10.77 13.73
CA HIS A 246 9.21 -10.65 12.42
C HIS A 246 9.52 -9.17 12.10
N PRO A 247 10.27 -8.48 12.98
CA PRO A 247 10.44 -7.02 12.89
C PRO A 247 11.16 -6.55 11.64
N GLN A 248 12.05 -7.38 11.07
CA GLN A 248 12.84 -7.04 9.88
C GLN A 248 12.20 -7.51 8.57
N TYR A 249 10.94 -7.97 8.61
CA TYR A 249 10.27 -8.51 7.44
C TYR A 249 10.27 -7.54 6.24
N LEU A 250 10.81 -8.03 5.14
CA LEU A 250 10.77 -7.35 3.85
C LEU A 250 9.73 -8.06 2.96
N GLN A 251 8.77 -7.30 2.45
CA GLN A 251 7.79 -7.83 1.50
C GLN A 251 8.48 -8.07 0.16
N PRO A 252 8.16 -9.16 -0.52
CA PRO A 252 8.63 -9.33 -1.89
C PRO A 252 8.01 -8.25 -2.77
N LEU A 253 8.78 -7.76 -3.73
CA LEU A 253 8.37 -6.68 -4.63
C LEU A 253 8.29 -7.19 -6.06
N VAL A 254 7.39 -6.58 -6.82
CA VAL A 254 7.34 -6.74 -8.28
C VAL A 254 7.45 -5.35 -8.89
N ALA A 255 8.35 -5.17 -9.83
CA ALA A 255 8.37 -3.95 -10.64
C ALA A 255 7.56 -4.20 -11.92
N VAL A 256 6.66 -3.26 -12.21
CA VAL A 256 5.86 -3.25 -13.43
C VAL A 256 6.34 -2.07 -14.27
N GLN A 257 6.85 -2.32 -15.46
CA GLN A 257 7.33 -1.28 -16.37
C GLN A 257 6.44 -1.20 -17.61
N PHE A 258 5.99 -0.01 -17.91
CA PHE A 258 5.22 0.28 -19.13
C PHE A 258 6.18 0.73 -20.21
N THR A 259 6.49 -0.16 -21.17
CA THR A 259 7.56 0.08 -22.13
C THR A 259 7.11 0.82 -23.40
N ASN A 260 5.81 0.88 -23.67
CA ASN A 260 5.31 1.47 -24.91
C ASN A 260 3.94 2.12 -24.74
N LEU A 261 3.86 3.10 -23.84
CA LEU A 261 2.65 3.90 -23.64
C LEU A 261 2.45 4.88 -24.80
N THR A 262 1.20 5.06 -25.23
CA THR A 262 0.86 6.10 -26.22
C THR A 262 1.05 7.48 -25.57
N MET A 263 1.91 8.30 -26.19
CA MET A 263 2.21 9.65 -25.71
C MET A 263 1.00 10.59 -25.85
N ASN A 264 0.93 11.56 -24.97
CA ASN A 264 -0.08 12.63 -24.94
C ASN A 264 -1.52 12.10 -24.76
N ALA A 265 -1.67 10.85 -24.33
CA ALA A 265 -2.96 10.22 -24.07
C ALA A 265 -3.04 9.79 -22.62
N GLU A 266 -4.23 9.93 -22.01
CA GLU A 266 -4.50 9.38 -20.68
C GLU A 266 -4.89 7.92 -20.84
N VAL A 267 -4.25 7.04 -20.10
CA VAL A 267 -4.53 5.60 -20.13
C VAL A 267 -4.81 5.13 -18.71
N ARG A 268 -5.89 4.38 -18.52
CA ARG A 268 -6.24 3.83 -17.20
C ARG A 268 -5.89 2.34 -17.17
N ILE A 269 -5.00 1.98 -16.25
CA ILE A 269 -4.44 0.63 -16.14
C ILE A 269 -4.90 0.04 -14.81
N GLU A 270 -5.35 -1.21 -14.84
CA GLU A 270 -5.71 -1.97 -13.64
C GLU A 270 -4.77 -3.15 -13.50
N CYS A 271 -4.17 -3.29 -12.33
CA CYS A 271 -3.30 -4.43 -11.98
C CYS A 271 -4.00 -5.30 -10.93
N LYS A 272 -4.00 -6.61 -11.14
CA LYS A 272 -4.62 -7.60 -10.25
C LYS A 272 -3.64 -8.71 -9.92
N VAL A 273 -3.74 -9.25 -8.71
CA VAL A 273 -3.07 -10.49 -8.33
C VAL A 273 -4.09 -11.63 -8.32
N PHE A 274 -3.65 -12.83 -8.63
CA PHE A 274 -4.53 -14.00 -8.76
C PHE A 274 -4.08 -15.09 -7.78
N GLY A 275 -5.02 -15.55 -6.97
CA GLY A 275 -4.78 -16.62 -6.01
C GLY A 275 -6.10 -17.19 -5.50
N GLU A 276 -6.08 -18.46 -5.06
CA GLU A 276 -7.29 -19.14 -4.56
C GLU A 276 -7.96 -18.39 -3.41
N ASN A 277 -7.14 -17.79 -2.55
CA ASN A 277 -7.64 -17.10 -1.36
C ASN A 277 -7.45 -15.57 -1.45
N ILE A 278 -7.37 -15.05 -2.67
CA ILE A 278 -7.33 -13.61 -2.92
C ILE A 278 -8.63 -13.24 -3.66
N HIS A 279 -9.45 -12.44 -3.00
CA HIS A 279 -10.75 -12.05 -3.52
C HIS A 279 -10.80 -10.54 -3.73
N TYR A 280 -11.66 -10.09 -4.64
CA TYR A 280 -11.84 -8.68 -4.95
C TYR A 280 -13.14 -8.18 -4.34
N SER A 281 -13.22 -6.90 -4.05
CA SER A 281 -14.43 -6.27 -3.54
C SER A 281 -14.76 -5.03 -4.38
N ASP A 282 -16.04 -4.84 -4.65
CA ASP A 282 -16.49 -3.62 -5.33
C ASP A 282 -16.46 -2.42 -4.37
N LYS A 283 -16.48 -2.70 -3.07
CA LYS A 283 -16.41 -1.66 -2.02
C LYS A 283 -14.99 -1.23 -1.70
N ASP A 284 -14.00 -2.06 -2.03
CA ASP A 284 -12.59 -1.77 -1.78
C ASP A 284 -11.78 -1.93 -3.07
N ARG A 285 -11.44 -0.81 -3.67
CA ARG A 285 -10.69 -0.77 -4.94
C ARG A 285 -9.26 -1.24 -4.82
N TYR A 286 -8.75 -1.43 -3.61
CA TYR A 286 -7.38 -1.89 -3.38
C TYR A 286 -7.28 -3.35 -2.93
N GLN A 287 -8.40 -4.04 -2.75
CA GLN A 287 -8.40 -5.45 -2.34
C GLN A 287 -7.98 -6.34 -3.52
N GLY A 288 -6.74 -6.84 -3.48
CA GLY A 288 -6.15 -7.70 -4.51
C GLY A 288 -5.89 -7.01 -5.85
N ARG A 289 -6.12 -5.71 -5.93
CA ARG A 289 -5.98 -4.93 -7.18
C ARG A 289 -5.71 -3.46 -6.89
N PHE A 290 -5.28 -2.73 -7.90
CA PHE A 290 -5.28 -1.25 -7.89
C PHE A 290 -5.46 -0.77 -9.33
N ASP A 291 -5.86 0.47 -9.48
CA ASP A 291 -5.86 1.11 -10.80
C ASP A 291 -5.15 2.45 -10.74
N VAL A 292 -4.44 2.75 -11.82
CA VAL A 292 -3.69 4.00 -12.00
C VAL A 292 -4.05 4.62 -13.34
N LYS A 293 -4.04 5.94 -13.39
CA LYS A 293 -4.07 6.69 -14.63
C LYS A 293 -2.66 7.14 -14.95
N VAL A 294 -2.24 6.92 -16.18
CA VAL A 294 -0.91 7.33 -16.62
C VAL A 294 -1.05 8.21 -17.85
N ARG A 295 -0.35 9.33 -17.86
CA ARG A 295 -0.27 10.23 -19.01
C ARG A 295 1.17 10.70 -19.15
N VAL A 296 1.77 10.38 -20.27
CA VAL A 296 3.14 10.78 -20.61
C VAL A 296 3.04 11.81 -21.73
N ASN A 297 3.53 13.02 -21.47
CA ASN A 297 3.55 14.10 -22.45
C ASN A 297 4.96 14.29 -23.00
N ASN A 298 5.05 14.65 -24.28
CA ASN A 298 6.32 14.91 -24.94
C ASN A 298 6.33 16.26 -25.68
N VAL A 299 5.38 17.15 -25.37
CA VAL A 299 5.25 18.47 -25.98
C VAL A 299 5.47 19.57 -24.93
#